data_b42f973f199b838fa9f0ba435c77e85a
#
_entry.id   b42f973f199b838fa9f0ba435c77e85a
#
_cell.length_a   1.000
_cell.length_b   1.000
_cell.length_c   1.000
_cell.angle_alpha   90.00
_cell.angle_beta   90.00
_cell.angle_gamma   90.00
#
_symmetry.space_group_name_H-M   'P 1'
#
loop_
_entity.id
_entity.type
_entity.pdbx_description
1 polymer ?
#
loop_
_entity_poly.entity_id
_entity_poly.type
_entity_poly.pdbx_seq_one_letter_code
_entity_poly.pdbx_strand_id
1 'polypeptide(L)'
;MRTFQLFGLAAVALFALSATALAQGDTTKGKAAFAKCGLCHQVGPGAKTLGGPELNGVVGRKAASVANYSMYSAGMKKLGEQGFVWDEQNLDKWIADPKAMIPDSPMALAFPGIPDAGERADIIAYLKTIPAQ
;
A
#
# COMPACT_ATOMS: atom_id res chain seq x y z
N MET A 1 -22.81 50.64 -44.78
CA MET A 1 -21.96 50.29 -43.64
C MET A 1 -22.40 48.92 -43.11
N ARG A 2 -21.64 47.86 -43.37
CA ARG A 2 -21.93 46.51 -42.92
C ARG A 2 -20.96 46.13 -41.82
N THR A 3 -21.42 46.04 -40.58
CA THR A 3 -20.66 45.59 -39.40
C THR A 3 -20.59 44.10 -39.39
N PHE A 4 -19.38 43.54 -39.58
CA PHE A 4 -19.09 42.12 -39.39
C PHE A 4 -18.83 41.85 -37.89
N GLN A 5 -19.73 41.10 -37.25
CA GLN A 5 -19.51 40.54 -35.91
C GLN A 5 -18.72 39.25 -36.04
N LEU A 6 -17.51 39.25 -35.53
CA LEU A 6 -16.67 38.06 -35.37
C LEU A 6 -17.10 37.33 -34.09
N PHE A 7 -17.77 36.19 -34.21
CA PHE A 7 -18.01 35.28 -33.11
C PHE A 7 -16.73 34.45 -32.87
N GLY A 8 -16.04 34.77 -31.80
CA GLY A 8 -14.93 33.95 -31.32
C GLY A 8 -15.44 32.68 -30.62
N LEU A 9 -15.19 31.55 -31.22
CA LEU A 9 -15.41 30.22 -30.56
C LEU A 9 -14.24 29.98 -29.59
N ALA A 10 -14.51 30.13 -28.30
CA ALA A 10 -13.58 29.69 -27.26
C ALA A 10 -13.73 28.17 -27.11
N ALA A 11 -12.77 27.41 -27.61
CA ALA A 11 -12.67 25.98 -27.37
C ALA A 11 -12.19 25.75 -25.93
N VAL A 12 -13.07 25.31 -25.05
CA VAL A 12 -12.74 24.85 -23.71
C VAL A 12 -12.21 23.40 -23.82
N ALA A 13 -10.91 23.23 -23.74
CA ALA A 13 -10.29 21.93 -23.66
C ALA A 13 -10.52 21.35 -22.25
N LEU A 14 -11.45 20.39 -22.13
CA LEU A 14 -11.60 19.58 -20.92
C LEU A 14 -10.40 18.60 -20.85
N PHE A 15 -9.45 18.89 -20.00
CA PHE A 15 -8.45 17.90 -19.58
C PHE A 15 -9.14 16.93 -18.65
N ALA A 16 -9.49 15.74 -19.16
CA ALA A 16 -9.90 14.62 -18.34
C ALA A 16 -8.67 14.13 -17.55
N LEU A 17 -8.61 14.45 -16.25
CA LEU A 17 -7.70 13.76 -15.33
C LEU A 17 -8.17 12.32 -15.22
N SER A 18 -7.48 11.42 -15.93
CA SER A 18 -7.63 9.98 -15.72
C SER A 18 -7.00 9.66 -14.37
N ALA A 19 -7.78 9.71 -13.29
CA ALA A 19 -7.42 9.08 -12.04
C ALA A 19 -7.35 7.58 -12.33
N THR A 20 -6.15 7.00 -12.30
CA THR A 20 -5.97 5.54 -12.26
C THR A 20 -6.53 5.07 -10.93
N ALA A 21 -7.83 4.73 -10.92
CA ALA A 21 -8.43 4.03 -9.81
C ALA A 21 -7.70 2.69 -9.70
N LEU A 22 -6.98 2.46 -8.58
CA LEU A 22 -6.52 1.13 -8.23
C LEU A 22 -7.75 0.23 -8.24
N ALA A 23 -7.67 -0.90 -8.94
CA ALA A 23 -8.78 -1.84 -9.00
C ALA A 23 -9.18 -2.19 -7.56
N GLN A 24 -10.47 -2.04 -7.25
CA GLN A 24 -10.98 -2.29 -5.92
C GLN A 24 -10.88 -3.80 -5.66
N GLY A 25 -9.99 -4.22 -4.74
CA GLY A 25 -9.74 -5.62 -4.43
C GLY A 25 -10.92 -6.27 -3.69
N ASP A 26 -10.98 -7.61 -3.77
CA ASP A 26 -11.94 -8.46 -3.08
C ASP A 26 -11.41 -8.85 -1.70
N THR A 27 -12.11 -8.46 -0.63
CA THR A 27 -11.70 -8.70 0.75
C THR A 27 -11.69 -10.19 1.13
N THR A 28 -12.59 -11.00 0.53
CA THR A 28 -12.66 -12.45 0.79
C THR A 28 -11.47 -13.16 0.16
N LYS A 29 -11.14 -12.83 -1.08
CA LYS A 29 -9.94 -13.33 -1.76
C LYS A 29 -8.68 -12.86 -1.03
N GLY A 30 -8.65 -11.58 -0.61
CA GLY A 30 -7.55 -11.00 0.13
C GLY A 30 -7.29 -11.70 1.46
N LYS A 31 -8.34 -12.07 2.19
CA LYS A 31 -8.21 -12.88 3.42
C LYS A 31 -7.58 -14.23 3.13
N ALA A 32 -7.98 -14.90 2.06
CA ALA A 32 -7.39 -16.19 1.68
C ALA A 32 -5.92 -16.03 1.24
N ALA A 33 -5.62 -15.01 0.42
CA ALA A 33 -4.26 -14.71 -0.06
C ALA A 33 -3.32 -14.27 1.07
N PHE A 34 -3.85 -13.66 2.14
CA PHE A 34 -3.09 -13.26 3.33
C PHE A 34 -2.39 -14.44 4.03
N ALA A 35 -2.79 -15.68 3.76
CA ALA A 35 -2.08 -16.87 4.27
C ALA A 35 -0.58 -16.85 3.93
N LYS A 36 -0.19 -16.24 2.82
CA LYS A 36 1.23 -16.05 2.43
C LYS A 36 1.98 -15.11 3.38
N CYS A 37 1.29 -14.18 4.01
CA CYS A 37 1.81 -13.22 4.97
C CYS A 37 1.77 -13.77 6.40
N GLY A 38 0.85 -14.68 6.67
CA GLY A 38 0.54 -15.22 7.99
C GLY A 38 1.67 -16.00 8.67
N LEU A 39 2.71 -16.40 7.93
CA LEU A 39 3.91 -17.01 8.49
C LEU A 39 4.71 -16.05 9.36
N CYS A 40 4.65 -14.75 9.06
CA CYS A 40 5.42 -13.71 9.73
C CYS A 40 4.57 -12.63 10.38
N HIS A 41 3.33 -12.44 9.92
CA HIS A 41 2.45 -11.35 10.36
C HIS A 41 1.14 -11.89 10.93
N GLN A 42 0.64 -11.23 11.97
CA GLN A 42 -0.69 -11.46 12.51
C GLN A 42 -1.59 -10.24 12.34
N VAL A 43 -2.90 -10.49 12.27
CA VAL A 43 -3.95 -9.47 12.24
C VAL A 43 -5.12 -9.88 13.15
N GLY A 44 -5.92 -8.91 13.54
CA GLY A 44 -7.11 -9.10 14.37
C GLY A 44 -6.85 -8.99 15.86
N PRO A 45 -7.88 -9.29 16.68
CA PRO A 45 -7.78 -9.19 18.14
C PRO A 45 -6.66 -10.06 18.71
N GLY A 46 -5.78 -9.46 19.52
CA GLY A 46 -4.67 -10.16 20.16
C GLY A 46 -3.50 -10.49 19.21
N ALA A 47 -3.45 -9.90 18.02
CA ALA A 47 -2.33 -10.04 17.09
C ALA A 47 -1.01 -9.65 17.75
N LYS A 48 0.01 -10.48 17.52
CA LYS A 48 1.35 -10.30 18.08
C LYS A 48 2.37 -10.11 16.96
N THR A 49 3.48 -9.47 17.29
CA THR A 49 4.67 -9.49 16.42
C THR A 49 5.30 -10.88 16.44
N LEU A 50 5.71 -11.35 15.26
CA LEU A 50 6.40 -12.61 15.04
C LEU A 50 7.70 -12.35 14.27
N GLY A 51 7.90 -13.00 13.13
CA GLY A 51 8.95 -12.69 12.18
C GLY A 51 8.80 -11.31 11.52
N GLY A 52 7.59 -10.75 11.55
CA GLY A 52 7.24 -9.39 11.16
C GLY A 52 6.39 -8.69 12.22
N PRO A 53 6.19 -7.36 12.10
CA PRO A 53 5.27 -6.64 12.98
C PRO A 53 3.82 -7.10 12.75
N GLU A 54 2.97 -6.94 13.77
CA GLU A 54 1.54 -7.10 13.57
C GLU A 54 1.02 -6.06 12.56
N LEU A 55 -0.06 -6.39 11.82
CA LEU A 55 -0.54 -5.54 10.73
C LEU A 55 -1.91 -4.89 11.00
N ASN A 56 -2.36 -4.83 12.26
CA ASN A 56 -3.58 -4.11 12.61
C ASN A 56 -3.44 -2.61 12.27
N GLY A 57 -4.39 -2.09 11.49
CA GLY A 57 -4.35 -0.69 11.07
C GLY A 57 -3.14 -0.32 10.20
N VAL A 58 -2.52 -1.28 9.50
CA VAL A 58 -1.33 -1.01 8.70
C VAL A 58 -1.60 -0.02 7.56
N VAL A 59 -2.80 -0.04 6.98
CA VAL A 59 -3.15 0.94 5.93
C VAL A 59 -3.30 2.33 6.56
N GLY A 60 -2.42 3.24 6.19
CA GLY A 60 -2.32 4.58 6.77
C GLY A 60 -1.36 4.68 7.96
N ARG A 61 -0.71 3.58 8.38
CA ARG A 61 0.24 3.56 9.48
C ARG A 61 1.63 4.02 9.03
N LYS A 62 2.32 4.77 9.91
CA LYS A 62 3.71 5.19 9.69
C LYS A 62 4.64 3.97 9.65
N ALA A 63 5.62 3.99 8.76
CA ALA A 63 6.65 2.95 8.70
C ALA A 63 7.46 2.88 10.00
N ALA A 64 7.92 1.68 10.37
CA ALA A 64 8.72 1.42 11.56
C ALA A 64 8.09 1.87 12.88
N SER A 65 6.75 1.89 13.00
CA SER A 65 6.05 2.46 14.16
C SER A 65 5.52 1.45 15.18
N VAL A 66 5.63 0.13 14.93
CA VAL A 66 5.21 -0.89 15.89
C VAL A 66 6.26 -1.03 17.00
N ALA A 67 5.91 -0.57 18.20
CA ALA A 67 6.86 -0.39 19.30
C ALA A 67 7.52 -1.70 19.78
N ASN A 68 6.81 -2.80 19.75
CA ASN A 68 7.28 -4.11 20.21
C ASN A 68 7.91 -4.98 19.11
N TYR A 69 8.21 -4.41 17.94
CA TYR A 69 8.97 -5.07 16.88
C TYR A 69 10.38 -4.51 16.79
N SER A 70 11.38 -5.29 17.16
CA SER A 70 12.78 -4.86 17.27
C SER A 70 13.61 -5.08 16.00
N MET A 71 13.10 -5.82 15.00
CA MET A 71 13.88 -6.22 13.81
C MET A 71 13.72 -5.29 12.61
N TYR A 72 13.24 -4.06 12.80
CA TYR A 72 13.26 -3.07 11.72
C TYR A 72 14.68 -2.80 11.24
N SER A 73 14.92 -2.97 9.94
CA SER A 73 16.20 -2.64 9.32
C SER A 73 16.50 -1.14 9.39
N ALA A 74 17.75 -0.77 9.12
CA ALA A 74 18.15 0.63 9.02
C ALA A 74 17.36 1.37 7.93
N GLY A 75 17.15 0.73 6.79
CA GLY A 75 16.34 1.29 5.69
C GLY A 75 14.89 1.55 6.10
N MET A 76 14.26 0.60 6.80
CA MET A 76 12.89 0.76 7.28
C MET A 76 12.76 1.87 8.33
N LYS A 77 13.70 1.97 9.27
CA LYS A 77 13.74 3.03 10.28
C LYS A 77 13.89 4.40 9.62
N LYS A 78 14.79 4.52 8.63
CA LYS A 78 15.00 5.76 7.88
C LYS A 78 13.71 6.21 7.16
N LEU A 79 12.96 5.31 6.54
CA LEU A 79 11.66 5.65 5.95
C LEU A 79 10.68 6.17 7.02
N GLY A 80 10.62 5.53 8.16
CA GLY A 80 9.80 6.01 9.29
C GLY A 80 10.19 7.41 9.76
N GLU A 81 11.48 7.71 9.88
CA GLU A 81 12.01 9.04 10.25
C GLU A 81 11.62 10.11 9.24
N GLN A 82 11.53 9.74 7.95
CA GLN A 82 11.08 10.62 6.87
C GLN A 82 9.56 10.81 6.82
N GLY A 83 8.80 10.19 7.72
CA GLY A 83 7.34 10.29 7.76
C GLY A 83 6.63 9.42 6.73
N PHE A 84 7.28 8.40 6.19
CA PHE A 84 6.67 7.49 5.23
C PHE A 84 5.49 6.74 5.83
N VAL A 85 4.39 6.68 5.08
CA VAL A 85 3.13 6.04 5.48
C VAL A 85 2.80 4.89 4.55
N TRP A 86 2.31 3.80 5.10
CA TRP A 86 1.81 2.66 4.37
C TRP A 86 0.41 2.94 3.82
N ASP A 87 0.31 3.82 2.83
CA ASP A 87 -0.91 3.95 2.04
C ASP A 87 -1.05 2.77 1.06
N GLU A 88 -2.17 2.70 0.35
CA GLU A 88 -2.45 1.59 -0.56
C GLU A 88 -1.40 1.47 -1.68
N GLN A 89 -0.91 2.59 -2.20
CA GLN A 89 0.09 2.60 -3.28
C GLN A 89 1.46 2.13 -2.78
N ASN A 90 1.85 2.56 -1.59
CA ASN A 90 3.11 2.15 -0.98
C ASN A 90 3.09 0.68 -0.58
N LEU A 91 1.94 0.19 -0.08
CA LEU A 91 1.73 -1.23 0.20
C LEU A 91 1.78 -2.07 -1.07
N ASP A 92 1.16 -1.61 -2.16
CA ASP A 92 1.21 -2.31 -3.45
C ASP A 92 2.65 -2.49 -3.92
N LYS A 93 3.45 -1.42 -3.90
CA LYS A 93 4.88 -1.47 -4.27
C LYS A 93 5.67 -2.38 -3.35
N TRP A 94 5.42 -2.30 -2.03
CA TRP A 94 6.11 -3.10 -1.03
C TRP A 94 5.84 -4.59 -1.21
N ILE A 95 4.57 -4.97 -1.39
CA ILE A 95 4.16 -6.37 -1.59
C ILE A 95 4.63 -6.89 -2.95
N ALA A 96 4.73 -6.04 -3.97
CA ALA A 96 5.20 -6.42 -5.29
C ALA A 96 6.68 -6.86 -5.28
N ASP A 97 7.54 -6.07 -4.65
CA ASP A 97 8.99 -6.33 -4.60
C ASP A 97 9.62 -5.64 -3.37
N PRO A 98 9.64 -6.30 -2.22
CA PRO A 98 10.25 -5.75 -1.02
C PRO A 98 11.73 -5.42 -1.19
N LYS A 99 12.45 -6.21 -1.98
CA LYS A 99 13.89 -6.05 -2.20
C LYS A 99 14.21 -4.79 -2.99
N ALA A 100 13.36 -4.43 -3.96
CA ALA A 100 13.53 -3.19 -4.71
C ALA A 100 13.33 -1.95 -3.84
N MET A 101 12.47 -2.03 -2.82
CA MET A 101 12.11 -0.90 -1.97
C MET A 101 13.03 -0.73 -0.77
N ILE A 102 13.28 -1.81 -0.01
CA ILE A 102 14.11 -1.81 1.20
C ILE A 102 14.94 -3.10 1.24
N PRO A 103 16.08 -3.13 0.54
CA PRO A 103 16.84 -4.37 0.32
C PRO A 103 17.45 -4.98 1.59
N ASP A 104 17.61 -4.19 2.65
CA ASP A 104 18.14 -4.64 3.95
C ASP A 104 17.07 -5.14 4.92
N SER A 105 15.79 -5.17 4.51
CA SER A 105 14.72 -5.63 5.39
C SER A 105 14.68 -7.16 5.49
N PRO A 106 14.29 -7.74 6.65
CA PRO A 106 14.06 -9.17 6.78
C PRO A 106 13.06 -9.71 5.74
N MET A 107 12.02 -8.94 5.43
CA MET A 107 11.03 -9.31 4.42
C MET A 107 11.64 -9.42 3.01
N ALA A 108 12.56 -8.52 2.64
CA ALA A 108 13.26 -8.57 1.36
C ALA A 108 14.12 -9.84 1.18
N LEU A 109 14.56 -10.43 2.30
CA LEU A 109 15.36 -11.66 2.30
C LEU A 109 14.49 -12.92 2.28
N ALA A 110 13.30 -12.87 2.86
CA ALA A 110 12.44 -14.04 3.11
C ALA A 110 11.24 -14.14 2.16
N PHE A 111 10.86 -13.06 1.48
CA PHE A 111 9.64 -12.99 0.69
C PHE A 111 9.93 -12.43 -0.72
N PRO A 112 9.65 -13.20 -1.78
CA PRO A 112 10.00 -12.79 -3.14
C PRO A 112 9.09 -11.72 -3.74
N GLY A 113 7.99 -11.37 -3.06
CA GLY A 113 6.94 -10.50 -3.58
C GLY A 113 5.81 -11.24 -4.27
N ILE A 114 4.76 -10.51 -4.60
CA ILE A 114 3.58 -10.99 -5.34
C ILE A 114 3.51 -10.23 -6.67
N PRO A 115 3.79 -10.85 -7.81
CA PRO A 115 3.78 -10.17 -9.10
C PRO A 115 2.36 -9.81 -9.59
N ASP A 116 1.34 -10.59 -9.22
CA ASP A 116 -0.04 -10.36 -9.63
C ASP A 116 -0.65 -9.14 -8.92
N ALA A 117 -1.00 -8.11 -9.70
CA ALA A 117 -1.55 -6.86 -9.17
C ALA A 117 -2.96 -7.04 -8.58
N GLY A 118 -3.76 -7.95 -9.13
CA GLY A 118 -5.09 -8.27 -8.61
C GLY A 118 -5.01 -8.91 -7.23
N GLU A 119 -4.11 -9.87 -7.03
CA GLU A 119 -3.88 -10.49 -5.73
C GLU A 119 -3.39 -9.48 -4.68
N ARG A 120 -2.48 -8.57 -5.06
CA ARG A 120 -2.04 -7.50 -4.16
C ARG A 120 -3.17 -6.57 -3.77
N ALA A 121 -4.01 -6.17 -4.74
CA ALA A 121 -5.18 -5.34 -4.47
C ALA A 121 -6.17 -6.04 -3.52
N ASP A 122 -6.40 -7.33 -3.67
CA ASP A 122 -7.23 -8.14 -2.79
C ASP A 122 -6.68 -8.16 -1.35
N ILE A 123 -5.38 -8.40 -1.18
CA ILE A 123 -4.70 -8.37 0.13
C ILE A 123 -4.83 -6.99 0.78
N ILE A 124 -4.60 -5.92 0.05
CA ILE A 124 -4.70 -4.55 0.57
C ILE A 124 -6.15 -4.24 0.97
N ALA A 125 -7.14 -4.64 0.16
CA ALA A 125 -8.54 -4.50 0.50
C ALA A 125 -8.89 -5.22 1.81
N TYR A 126 -8.38 -6.42 2.02
CA TYR A 126 -8.54 -7.14 3.28
C TYR A 126 -7.88 -6.40 4.45
N LEU A 127 -6.64 -5.95 4.31
CA LEU A 127 -5.92 -5.22 5.37
C LEU A 127 -6.62 -3.92 5.77
N LYS A 128 -7.30 -3.24 4.84
CA LYS A 128 -8.13 -2.05 5.13
C LYS A 128 -9.28 -2.34 6.08
N THR A 129 -9.76 -3.58 6.15
CA THR A 129 -10.84 -3.97 7.06
C THR A 129 -10.34 -4.19 8.49
N ILE A 130 -9.04 -4.25 8.72
CA ILE A 130 -8.43 -4.55 10.02
C ILE A 130 -8.10 -3.22 10.73
N PRO A 131 -8.84 -2.86 11.81
CA PRO A 131 -8.59 -1.61 12.53
C PRO A 131 -7.28 -1.68 13.33
N ALA A 132 -6.73 -0.51 13.66
CA ALA A 132 -5.70 -0.39 14.69
C ALA A 132 -6.24 -0.84 16.04
N GLN A 133 -5.39 -1.37 16.91
CA GLN A 133 -5.73 -1.81 18.27
C GLN A 133 -4.88 -1.02 19.29
#